data_41e0327cba9aed391005b513608a74da
#
_entry.id   41e0327cba9aed391005b513608a74da
#
_cell.length_a   1.000
_cell.length_b   1.000
_cell.length_c   1.000
_cell.angle_alpha   90.00
_cell.angle_beta   90.00
_cell.angle_gamma   90.00
#
_symmetry.space_group_name_H-M   'P 1'
#
loop_
_entity.id
_entity.type
_entity.pdbx_description
1 polymer ?
#
loop_
_entity_poly.entity_id
_entity_poly.type
_entity_poly.pdbx_seq_one_letter_code
_entity_poly.pdbx_strand_id
1 'polypeptide(L)'
;IINDLDQPLIIKVASLPGERLQVYFIDNEEYFKRKQYYFDDEGQPFEDNDERAIFFARGVIETIKKLNWVPDVIHLNGWMASFVPIYLKTYYETDTYFKDAKIVLSLYNEKDASLASNIDEKLKFDNISGLKALDNPSVKSFVIESMNYVDMVVKGDEFLDEDLDKAFKESSTPKSEYLDVDSINQIY
;
A
#
# COMPACT_ATOMS: atom_id res chain seq x y z
N ILE A 1 -11.58 -5.58 -12.63
CA ILE A 1 -11.30 -7.01 -12.91
C ILE A 1 -10.00 -7.36 -12.22
N ILE A 2 -9.97 -8.42 -11.47
CA ILE A 2 -8.76 -9.01 -10.88
C ILE A 2 -8.78 -10.48 -11.26
N ASN A 3 -7.69 -10.98 -11.84
CA ASN A 3 -7.57 -12.38 -12.25
C ASN A 3 -8.77 -12.85 -13.12
N ASP A 4 -9.15 -12.04 -14.13
CA ASP A 4 -10.32 -12.22 -15.01
C ASP A 4 -11.71 -12.24 -14.31
N LEU A 5 -11.77 -11.96 -13.00
CA LEU A 5 -13.01 -11.90 -12.25
C LEU A 5 -13.42 -10.43 -12.01
N ASP A 6 -14.71 -10.15 -12.24
CA ASP A 6 -15.30 -8.87 -11.85
C ASP A 6 -15.52 -8.86 -10.33
N GLN A 7 -14.74 -8.03 -9.65
CA GLN A 7 -14.86 -7.83 -8.21
C GLN A 7 -15.56 -6.48 -7.92
N PRO A 8 -16.70 -6.47 -7.24
CA PRO A 8 -17.39 -5.23 -6.92
C PRO A 8 -16.61 -4.38 -5.94
N LEU A 9 -16.36 -3.12 -6.32
CA LEU A 9 -15.77 -2.12 -5.43
C LEU A 9 -16.89 -1.35 -4.72
N ILE A 10 -17.06 -1.61 -3.43
CA ILE A 10 -18.02 -0.91 -2.57
C ILE A 10 -17.24 0.08 -1.71
N ILE A 11 -17.69 1.34 -1.71
CA ILE A 11 -17.08 2.41 -0.92
C ILE A 11 -18.08 2.84 0.14
N LYS A 12 -17.71 2.66 1.40
CA LYS A 12 -18.45 3.17 2.55
C LYS A 12 -17.74 4.39 3.10
N VAL A 13 -18.50 5.40 3.54
CA VAL A 13 -17.94 6.67 4.00
C VAL A 13 -18.42 6.97 5.41
N ALA A 14 -17.50 7.39 6.25
CA ALA A 14 -17.80 7.94 7.58
C ALA A 14 -17.08 9.26 7.76
N SER A 15 -17.74 10.24 8.42
CA SER A 15 -17.10 11.49 8.81
C SER A 15 -16.82 11.47 10.31
N LEU A 16 -15.65 11.94 10.73
CA LEU A 16 -15.35 12.10 12.15
C LEU A 16 -15.99 13.36 12.67
N PRO A 17 -16.87 13.29 13.69
CA PRO A 17 -17.54 14.46 14.24
C PRO A 17 -16.52 15.45 14.81
N GLY A 18 -16.67 16.72 14.42
CA GLY A 18 -15.79 17.79 14.90
C GLY A 18 -14.49 17.97 14.11
N GLU A 19 -14.16 17.04 13.22
CA GLU A 19 -12.97 17.09 12.38
C GLU A 19 -13.34 17.24 10.89
N ARG A 20 -12.48 17.87 10.11
CA ARG A 20 -12.60 17.90 8.64
C ARG A 20 -12.01 16.65 8.02
N LEU A 21 -12.33 15.49 8.60
CA LEU A 21 -11.78 14.19 8.21
C LEU A 21 -12.88 13.25 7.76
N GLN A 22 -12.70 12.66 6.60
CA GLN A 22 -13.55 11.61 6.06
C GLN A 22 -12.75 10.31 5.98
N VAL A 23 -13.38 9.20 6.35
CA VAL A 23 -12.82 7.86 6.25
C VAL A 23 -13.59 7.12 5.16
N TYR A 24 -12.87 6.65 4.16
CA TYR A 24 -13.40 5.84 3.07
C TYR A 24 -12.96 4.40 3.27
N PHE A 25 -13.92 3.50 3.35
CA PHE A 25 -13.67 2.06 3.48
C PHE A 25 -13.78 1.42 2.10
N ILE A 26 -12.71 0.79 1.67
CA ILE A 26 -12.73 -0.09 0.51
C ILE A 26 -13.30 -1.43 0.98
N ASP A 27 -14.50 -1.77 0.51
CA ASP A 27 -15.24 -2.94 0.95
C ASP A 27 -15.51 -3.91 -0.21
N ASN A 28 -15.32 -5.19 0.09
CA ASN A 28 -15.66 -6.31 -0.77
C ASN A 28 -15.90 -7.52 0.14
N GLU A 29 -17.03 -8.19 -0.01
CA GLU A 29 -17.40 -9.31 0.88
C GLU A 29 -16.45 -10.49 0.78
N GLU A 30 -15.93 -10.77 -0.40
CA GLU A 30 -15.02 -11.89 -0.64
C GLU A 30 -13.65 -11.65 0.00
N TYR A 31 -13.08 -10.45 -0.20
CA TYR A 31 -11.73 -10.14 0.26
C TYR A 31 -11.66 -9.65 1.71
N PHE A 32 -12.67 -8.90 2.20
CA PHE A 32 -12.56 -8.19 3.48
C PHE A 32 -13.57 -8.60 4.55
N LYS A 33 -14.53 -9.49 4.25
CA LYS A 33 -15.47 -10.00 5.25
C LYS A 33 -14.84 -11.14 6.05
N ARG A 34 -13.74 -10.81 6.76
CA ARG A 34 -12.98 -11.76 7.60
C ARG A 34 -12.74 -11.15 8.97
N LYS A 35 -12.65 -11.99 10.01
CA LYS A 35 -12.33 -11.52 11.37
C LYS A 35 -10.87 -11.10 11.50
N GLN A 36 -9.98 -11.82 10.83
CA GLN A 36 -8.54 -11.63 10.88
C GLN A 36 -8.08 -10.78 9.68
N TYR A 37 -6.98 -10.06 9.88
CA TYR A 37 -6.49 -9.10 8.89
C TYR A 37 -5.85 -9.79 7.68
N TYR A 38 -4.79 -10.56 7.87
CA TYR A 38 -4.08 -11.27 6.77
C TYR A 38 -3.49 -12.63 7.16
N PHE A 39 -3.75 -13.08 8.40
CA PHE A 39 -3.49 -14.43 8.85
C PHE A 39 -4.80 -15.03 9.37
N ASP A 40 -4.93 -16.34 9.29
CA ASP A 40 -6.04 -17.06 9.90
C ASP A 40 -5.86 -17.23 11.42
N ASP A 41 -6.82 -17.90 12.08
CA ASP A 41 -6.76 -18.16 13.52
C ASP A 41 -5.61 -19.12 13.92
N GLU A 42 -5.05 -19.87 12.96
CA GLU A 42 -3.91 -20.78 13.12
C GLU A 42 -2.57 -20.09 12.82
N GLY A 43 -2.62 -18.81 12.40
CA GLY A 43 -1.45 -17.99 12.10
C GLY A 43 -0.87 -18.26 10.70
N GLN A 44 -1.65 -18.91 9.81
CA GLN A 44 -1.27 -19.08 8.40
C GLN A 44 -1.72 -17.86 7.59
N PRO A 45 -0.88 -17.38 6.65
CA PRO A 45 -1.30 -16.29 5.76
C PRO A 45 -2.43 -16.75 4.84
N PHE A 46 -3.37 -15.86 4.58
CA PHE A 46 -4.40 -16.14 3.57
C PHE A 46 -3.78 -16.25 2.18
N GLU A 47 -4.20 -17.26 1.42
CA GLU A 47 -3.67 -17.55 0.09
C GLU A 47 -3.92 -16.42 -0.93
N ASP A 48 -4.98 -15.63 -0.72
CA ASP A 48 -5.41 -14.52 -1.58
C ASP A 48 -4.92 -13.13 -1.12
N ASN A 49 -3.93 -13.07 -0.23
CA ASN A 49 -3.41 -11.79 0.27
C ASN A 49 -2.87 -10.89 -0.84
N ASP A 50 -2.31 -11.45 -1.89
CA ASP A 50 -1.84 -10.72 -3.07
C ASP A 50 -3.01 -10.08 -3.84
N GLU A 51 -4.08 -10.82 -4.09
CA GLU A 51 -5.29 -10.29 -4.74
C GLU A 51 -5.96 -9.20 -3.91
N ARG A 52 -5.98 -9.37 -2.59
CA ARG A 52 -6.50 -8.37 -1.64
C ARG A 52 -5.69 -7.08 -1.69
N ALA A 53 -4.36 -7.17 -1.77
CA ALA A 53 -3.48 -6.00 -1.88
C ALA A 53 -3.66 -5.30 -3.24
N ILE A 54 -3.75 -6.05 -4.33
CA ILE A 54 -4.03 -5.53 -5.67
C ILE A 54 -5.41 -4.84 -5.69
N PHE A 55 -6.44 -5.49 -5.14
CA PHE A 55 -7.79 -4.93 -5.07
C PHE A 55 -7.81 -3.64 -4.25
N PHE A 56 -7.14 -3.64 -3.09
CA PHE A 56 -7.06 -2.46 -2.23
C PHE A 56 -6.37 -1.29 -2.95
N ALA A 57 -5.21 -1.52 -3.56
CA ALA A 57 -4.47 -0.48 -4.26
C ALA A 57 -5.29 0.15 -5.40
N ARG A 58 -5.86 -0.67 -6.28
CA ARG A 58 -6.73 -0.19 -7.36
C ARG A 58 -7.99 0.48 -6.83
N GLY A 59 -8.59 -0.10 -5.78
CA GLY A 59 -9.79 0.44 -5.14
C GLY A 59 -9.57 1.84 -4.57
N VAL A 60 -8.44 2.10 -3.93
CA VAL A 60 -8.05 3.43 -3.44
C VAL A 60 -7.93 4.41 -4.60
N ILE A 61 -7.17 4.06 -5.63
CA ILE A 61 -6.93 4.92 -6.79
C ILE A 61 -8.24 5.26 -7.52
N GLU A 62 -9.06 4.25 -7.82
CA GLU A 62 -10.35 4.45 -8.49
C GLU A 62 -11.35 5.24 -7.61
N THR A 63 -11.27 5.10 -6.28
CA THR A 63 -12.08 5.91 -5.35
C THR A 63 -11.72 7.38 -5.45
N ILE A 64 -10.44 7.72 -5.43
CA ILE A 64 -9.95 9.11 -5.58
C ILE A 64 -10.45 9.71 -6.89
N LYS A 65 -10.32 8.97 -7.99
CA LYS A 65 -10.82 9.39 -9.32
C LYS A 65 -12.34 9.59 -9.33
N LYS A 66 -13.09 8.63 -8.78
CA LYS A 66 -14.55 8.70 -8.71
C LYS A 66 -15.06 9.90 -7.89
N LEU A 67 -14.32 10.28 -6.85
CA LEU A 67 -14.60 11.46 -6.04
C LEU A 67 -14.16 12.76 -6.71
N ASN A 68 -13.53 12.69 -7.87
CA ASN A 68 -12.94 13.84 -8.58
C ASN A 68 -11.99 14.65 -7.68
N TRP A 69 -11.23 13.94 -6.85
CA TRP A 69 -10.29 14.52 -5.91
C TRP A 69 -8.87 14.47 -6.48
N VAL A 70 -8.18 15.61 -6.50
CA VAL A 70 -6.77 15.69 -6.88
C VAL A 70 -5.96 15.84 -5.59
N PRO A 71 -5.27 14.79 -5.11
CA PRO A 71 -4.52 14.86 -3.88
C PRO A 71 -3.21 15.62 -4.06
N ASP A 72 -2.82 16.43 -3.07
CA ASP A 72 -1.48 17.03 -2.99
C ASP A 72 -0.46 16.02 -2.44
N VAL A 73 -0.87 15.21 -1.45
CA VAL A 73 -0.06 14.18 -0.80
C VAL A 73 -0.86 12.89 -0.66
N ILE A 74 -0.20 11.78 -0.97
CA ILE A 74 -0.69 10.42 -0.72
C ILE A 74 0.26 9.80 0.30
N HIS A 75 -0.22 9.64 1.54
CA HIS A 75 0.56 9.03 2.61
C HIS A 75 0.10 7.59 2.85
N LEU A 76 1.01 6.66 2.65
CA LEU A 76 0.76 5.23 2.64
C LEU A 76 1.23 4.58 3.94
N ASN A 77 0.37 3.82 4.57
CA ASN A 77 0.62 3.12 5.82
C ASN A 77 0.15 1.66 5.72
N GLY A 78 0.99 0.75 6.16
CA GLY A 78 0.69 -0.68 6.12
C GLY A 78 0.99 -1.35 4.76
N TRP A 79 1.23 -2.66 4.82
CA TRP A 79 1.76 -3.40 3.67
C TRP A 79 0.85 -3.45 2.44
N MET A 80 -0.48 -3.51 2.61
CA MET A 80 -1.38 -3.49 1.46
C MET A 80 -1.29 -2.18 0.68
N ALA A 81 -1.04 -1.06 1.41
CA ALA A 81 -0.87 0.24 0.78
C ALA A 81 0.45 0.34 -0.02
N SER A 82 1.43 -0.54 0.21
CA SER A 82 2.69 -0.57 -0.55
C SER A 82 2.50 -0.89 -2.04
N PHE A 83 1.39 -1.50 -2.42
CA PHE A 83 1.04 -1.71 -3.83
C PHE A 83 0.59 -0.43 -4.55
N VAL A 84 0.05 0.55 -3.82
CA VAL A 84 -0.46 1.79 -4.40
C VAL A 84 0.61 2.55 -5.21
N PRO A 85 1.84 2.81 -4.72
CA PRO A 85 2.83 3.56 -5.48
C PRO A 85 3.31 2.80 -6.72
N ILE A 86 3.39 1.46 -6.65
CA ILE A 86 3.71 0.63 -7.81
C ILE A 86 2.66 0.85 -8.90
N TYR A 87 1.37 0.76 -8.55
CA TYR A 87 0.27 1.02 -9.50
C TYR A 87 0.27 2.45 -10.03
N LEU A 88 0.51 3.45 -9.19
CA LEU A 88 0.53 4.87 -9.60
C LEU A 88 1.65 5.16 -10.60
N LYS A 89 2.81 4.52 -10.45
CA LYS A 89 3.98 4.75 -11.31
C LYS A 89 4.09 3.78 -12.50
N THR A 90 3.11 2.87 -12.66
CA THR A 90 3.04 1.92 -13.79
C THR A 90 1.69 2.03 -14.48
N TYR A 91 0.68 1.29 -14.03
CA TYR A 91 -0.63 1.21 -14.67
C TYR A 91 -1.35 2.56 -14.79
N TYR A 92 -1.20 3.45 -13.79
CA TYR A 92 -1.80 4.79 -13.77
C TYR A 92 -0.79 5.93 -14.06
N GLU A 93 0.38 5.63 -14.62
CA GLU A 93 1.47 6.59 -14.83
C GLU A 93 1.04 7.85 -15.61
N THR A 94 0.13 7.69 -16.56
CA THR A 94 -0.37 8.80 -17.40
C THR A 94 -1.62 9.47 -16.84
N ASP A 95 -2.09 9.06 -15.66
CA ASP A 95 -3.32 9.60 -15.08
C ASP A 95 -3.09 11.00 -14.49
N THR A 96 -3.86 11.96 -14.96
CA THR A 96 -3.70 13.37 -14.62
C THR A 96 -4.08 13.70 -13.17
N TYR A 97 -4.86 12.86 -12.48
CA TYR A 97 -5.24 13.07 -11.06
C TYR A 97 -4.04 13.00 -10.14
N PHE A 98 -3.02 12.21 -10.46
CA PHE A 98 -1.90 11.91 -9.58
C PHE A 98 -0.58 12.55 -10.02
N LYS A 99 -0.61 13.29 -11.13
CA LYS A 99 0.59 13.84 -11.76
C LYS A 99 1.48 14.65 -10.81
N ASP A 100 0.87 15.47 -9.96
CA ASP A 100 1.57 16.40 -9.07
C ASP A 100 1.58 15.92 -7.60
N ALA A 101 0.90 14.80 -7.32
CA ALA A 101 0.81 14.24 -5.97
C ALA A 101 2.18 13.75 -5.47
N LYS A 102 2.52 14.11 -4.24
CA LYS A 102 3.67 13.57 -3.53
C LYS A 102 3.29 12.29 -2.80
N ILE A 103 4.09 11.26 -2.96
CA ILE A 103 3.84 9.95 -2.36
C ILE A 103 4.80 9.74 -1.21
N VAL A 104 4.28 9.49 -0.02
CA VAL A 104 5.04 9.19 1.20
C VAL A 104 4.70 7.79 1.66
N LEU A 105 5.70 6.98 1.98
CA LEU A 105 5.54 5.62 2.52
C LEU A 105 6.08 5.56 3.93
N SER A 106 5.25 5.16 4.89
CA SER A 106 5.69 4.82 6.24
C SER A 106 5.97 3.33 6.38
N LEU A 107 7.12 3.00 6.93
CA LEU A 107 7.58 1.63 7.16
C LEU A 107 7.27 1.20 8.59
N TYR A 108 6.68 0.03 8.73
CA TYR A 108 6.33 -0.60 10.00
C TYR A 108 6.85 -2.04 10.04
N ASN A 109 7.13 -2.52 11.26
CA ASN A 109 7.41 -3.93 11.48
C ASN A 109 6.12 -4.74 11.40
N GLU A 110 5.86 -5.28 10.24
CA GLU A 110 4.74 -6.18 10.02
C GLU A 110 5.24 -7.61 9.91
N LYS A 111 4.41 -8.56 10.35
CA LYS A 111 4.72 -9.97 10.19
C LYS A 111 4.86 -10.30 8.71
N ASP A 112 6.04 -10.76 8.30
CA ASP A 112 6.26 -11.16 6.91
C ASP A 112 5.45 -12.42 6.58
N ALA A 113 4.98 -12.49 5.37
CA ALA A 113 4.24 -13.62 4.82
C ALA A 113 4.55 -13.77 3.34
N SER A 114 4.69 -15.00 2.88
CA SER A 114 4.79 -15.29 1.45
C SER A 114 3.47 -14.89 0.76
N LEU A 115 3.60 -14.32 -0.42
CA LEU A 115 2.48 -14.07 -1.32
C LEU A 115 2.39 -15.21 -2.35
N ALA A 116 1.26 -15.30 -3.03
CA ALA A 116 1.04 -16.38 -4.00
C ALA A 116 2.11 -16.41 -5.09
N SER A 117 2.58 -17.60 -5.47
CA SER A 117 3.64 -17.76 -6.46
C SER A 117 3.26 -17.27 -7.86
N ASN A 118 1.96 -17.16 -8.15
CA ASN A 118 1.43 -16.64 -9.42
C ASN A 118 1.12 -15.13 -9.40
N ILE A 119 1.57 -14.39 -8.39
CA ILE A 119 1.36 -12.92 -8.31
C ILE A 119 1.93 -12.19 -9.53
N ASP A 120 3.02 -12.70 -10.13
CA ASP A 120 3.60 -12.16 -11.36
C ASP A 120 2.60 -12.20 -12.53
N GLU A 121 1.86 -13.29 -12.68
CA GLU A 121 0.82 -13.41 -13.72
C GLU A 121 -0.31 -12.41 -13.50
N LYS A 122 -0.73 -12.22 -12.24
CA LYS A 122 -1.77 -11.26 -11.86
C LYS A 122 -1.35 -9.80 -12.14
N LEU A 123 -0.11 -9.46 -11.83
CA LEU A 123 0.44 -8.12 -12.10
C LEU A 123 0.67 -7.88 -13.59
N LYS A 124 1.09 -8.88 -14.36
CA LYS A 124 1.21 -8.80 -15.82
C LYS A 124 -0.11 -8.52 -16.53
N PHE A 125 -1.22 -8.95 -15.96
CA PHE A 125 -2.55 -8.59 -16.47
C PHE A 125 -2.77 -7.07 -16.49
N ASP A 126 -2.20 -6.36 -15.52
CA ASP A 126 -2.19 -4.91 -15.45
C ASP A 126 -0.91 -4.28 -16.09
N ASN A 127 -0.19 -5.04 -16.93
CA ASN A 127 1.07 -4.65 -17.57
C ASN A 127 2.21 -4.27 -16.59
N ILE A 128 2.15 -4.77 -15.36
CA ILE A 128 3.20 -4.56 -14.34
C ILE A 128 4.14 -5.76 -14.37
N SER A 129 5.43 -5.51 -14.58
CA SER A 129 6.46 -6.55 -14.66
C SER A 129 7.83 -6.01 -14.24
N GLY A 130 8.80 -6.92 -14.05
CA GLY A 130 10.18 -6.55 -13.77
C GLY A 130 10.44 -6.06 -12.33
N LEU A 131 9.50 -6.28 -11.41
CA LEU A 131 9.70 -5.98 -9.99
C LEU A 131 10.65 -7.00 -9.36
N LYS A 132 11.63 -6.54 -8.60
CA LYS A 132 12.55 -7.44 -7.86
C LYS A 132 11.83 -8.26 -6.80
N ALA A 133 10.75 -7.71 -6.22
CA ALA A 133 9.92 -8.42 -5.26
C ALA A 133 9.37 -9.75 -5.79
N LEU A 134 9.30 -9.94 -7.11
CA LEU A 134 8.81 -11.16 -7.75
C LEU A 134 9.82 -12.32 -7.69
N ASP A 135 11.08 -12.07 -7.37
CA ASP A 135 12.09 -13.13 -7.21
C ASP A 135 11.79 -14.00 -5.97
N ASN A 136 11.23 -13.40 -4.93
CA ASN A 136 10.76 -14.08 -3.72
C ASN A 136 9.56 -13.30 -3.14
N PRO A 137 8.33 -13.52 -3.65
CA PRO A 137 7.18 -12.71 -3.30
C PRO A 137 6.78 -12.86 -1.82
N SER A 138 6.88 -11.75 -1.08
CA SER A 138 6.42 -11.65 0.31
C SER A 138 5.91 -10.25 0.61
N VAL A 139 5.22 -10.10 1.72
CA VAL A 139 4.78 -8.80 2.25
C VAL A 139 5.97 -7.83 2.31
N LYS A 140 7.06 -8.27 2.94
CA LYS A 140 8.27 -7.46 3.11
C LYS A 140 8.92 -7.10 1.79
N SER A 141 9.03 -8.04 0.84
CA SER A 141 9.66 -7.77 -0.45
C SER A 141 8.91 -6.70 -1.24
N PHE A 142 7.57 -6.68 -1.19
CA PHE A 142 6.77 -5.65 -1.85
C PHE A 142 6.84 -4.30 -1.13
N VAL A 143 6.93 -4.27 0.21
CA VAL A 143 7.19 -3.03 0.96
C VAL A 143 8.55 -2.43 0.57
N ILE A 144 9.60 -3.25 0.49
CA ILE A 144 10.93 -2.82 0.05
C ILE A 144 10.91 -2.34 -1.41
N GLU A 145 10.28 -3.08 -2.30
CA GLU A 145 10.13 -2.69 -3.71
C GLU A 145 9.47 -1.32 -3.86
N SER A 146 8.40 -1.08 -3.09
CA SER A 146 7.61 0.15 -3.17
C SER A 146 8.38 1.42 -2.81
N MET A 147 9.48 1.31 -2.06
CA MET A 147 10.37 2.45 -1.76
C MET A 147 10.95 3.11 -3.02
N ASN A 148 11.04 2.38 -4.14
CA ASN A 148 11.53 2.90 -5.41
C ASN A 148 10.48 3.74 -6.18
N TYR A 149 9.24 3.74 -5.71
CA TYR A 149 8.08 4.34 -6.40
C TYR A 149 7.47 5.51 -5.63
N VAL A 150 8.15 6.00 -4.58
CA VAL A 150 7.66 7.08 -3.71
C VAL A 150 8.61 8.26 -3.70
N ASP A 151 8.10 9.43 -3.31
CA ASP A 151 8.90 10.65 -3.18
C ASP A 151 9.66 10.70 -1.84
N MET A 152 9.14 10.00 -0.81
CA MET A 152 9.75 9.96 0.53
C MET A 152 9.40 8.67 1.26
N VAL A 153 10.36 8.16 2.02
CA VAL A 153 10.18 7.03 2.95
C VAL A 153 10.37 7.53 4.38
N VAL A 154 9.47 7.12 5.28
CA VAL A 154 9.50 7.52 6.69
C VAL A 154 9.50 6.26 7.56
N LYS A 155 10.28 6.23 8.65
CA LYS A 155 10.11 5.19 9.67
C LYS A 155 8.82 5.45 10.44
N GLY A 156 7.90 4.50 10.39
CA GLY A 156 6.67 4.49 11.18
C GLY A 156 6.87 3.88 12.57
N ASP A 157 7.87 2.99 12.71
CA ASP A 157 8.34 2.44 13.98
C ASP A 157 9.74 2.98 14.31
N GLU A 158 10.02 3.17 15.59
CA GLU A 158 11.33 3.65 16.08
C GLU A 158 12.48 2.72 15.64
N PHE A 159 12.24 1.42 15.73
CA PHE A 159 13.18 0.39 15.29
C PHE A 159 12.54 -0.49 14.23
N LEU A 160 13.17 -0.61 13.08
CA LEU A 160 12.79 -1.55 12.03
C LEU A 160 13.55 -2.87 12.17
N ASP A 161 12.97 -3.95 11.67
CA ASP A 161 13.69 -5.22 11.56
C ASP A 161 14.92 -5.09 10.64
N GLU A 162 15.84 -6.04 10.74
CA GLU A 162 17.16 -5.95 10.10
C GLU A 162 17.08 -5.73 8.57
N ASP A 163 16.21 -6.47 7.89
CA ASP A 163 16.09 -6.39 6.44
C ASP A 163 15.49 -5.06 5.98
N LEU A 164 14.44 -4.62 6.70
CA LEU A 164 13.73 -3.38 6.39
C LEU A 164 14.59 -2.16 6.72
N ASP A 165 15.31 -2.18 7.86
CA ASP A 165 16.24 -1.11 8.24
C ASP A 165 17.43 -1.01 7.28
N LYS A 166 17.95 -2.16 6.83
CA LYS A 166 18.98 -2.21 5.80
C LYS A 166 18.48 -1.59 4.49
N ALA A 167 17.31 -2.02 4.01
CA ALA A 167 16.70 -1.48 2.80
C ALA A 167 16.43 0.02 2.92
N PHE A 168 15.94 0.50 4.07
CA PHE A 168 15.76 1.90 4.36
C PHE A 168 17.07 2.69 4.27
N LYS A 169 18.14 2.19 4.88
CA LYS A 169 19.48 2.85 4.86
C LYS A 169 20.08 2.91 3.45
N GLU A 170 19.93 1.83 2.68
CA GLU A 170 20.50 1.69 1.33
C GLU A 170 19.66 2.41 0.25
N SER A 171 18.40 2.72 0.52
CA SER A 171 17.53 3.43 -0.42
C SER A 171 18.09 4.80 -0.77
N SER A 172 18.04 5.15 -2.05
CA SER A 172 18.36 6.50 -2.55
C SER A 172 17.18 7.47 -2.44
N THR A 173 15.99 6.99 -2.14
CA THR A 173 14.78 7.80 -1.96
C THR A 173 14.96 8.72 -0.73
N PRO A 174 14.53 9.99 -0.79
CA PRO A 174 14.49 10.86 0.38
C PRO A 174 13.83 10.17 1.57
N LYS A 175 14.40 10.32 2.75
CA LYS A 175 13.94 9.55 3.92
C LYS A 175 13.96 10.37 5.19
N SER A 176 13.09 10.00 6.14
CA SER A 176 13.03 10.54 7.49
C SER A 176 13.06 9.42 8.51
N GLU A 177 13.85 9.63 9.55
CA GLU A 177 13.83 8.77 10.74
C GLU A 177 12.49 8.89 11.47
N TYR A 178 12.25 7.96 12.39
CA TYR A 178 11.08 7.99 13.26
C TYR A 178 11.02 9.32 14.04
N LEU A 179 9.83 9.92 14.03
CA LEU A 179 9.53 11.11 14.82
C LEU A 179 8.43 10.73 15.82
N ASP A 180 8.74 10.87 17.10
CA ASP A 180 7.73 10.73 18.15
C ASP A 180 6.74 11.93 18.14
N VAL A 181 5.64 11.80 18.87
CA VAL A 181 4.59 12.82 18.92
C VAL A 181 5.12 14.16 19.45
N ASP A 182 6.07 14.12 20.38
CA ASP A 182 6.64 15.33 20.99
C ASP A 182 7.54 16.07 19.97
N SER A 183 8.31 15.31 19.19
CA SER A 183 9.13 15.86 18.09
C SER A 183 8.27 16.47 16.97
N ILE A 184 7.15 15.83 16.64
CA ILE A 184 6.21 16.34 15.64
C ILE A 184 5.60 17.67 16.10
N ASN A 185 5.21 17.76 17.38
CA ASN A 185 4.62 18.99 17.95
C ASN A 185 5.60 20.17 18.01
N GLN A 186 6.90 19.94 17.89
CA GLN A 186 7.92 21.01 17.83
C GLN A 186 8.12 21.58 16.42
N ILE A 187 7.62 20.90 15.39
CA ILE A 187 7.76 21.30 13.99
C ILE A 187 6.62 22.24 13.55
N TYR A 188 5.50 22.23 14.27
CA TYR A 188 4.32 23.07 14.06
C TYR A 188 4.17 24.10 15.16
#